data_2f7553295de8f1a4b25a5ba952d0b33a
#
_entry.id   2f7553295de8f1a4b25a5ba952d0b33a
#
_cell.length_a   1.000
_cell.length_b   1.000
_cell.length_c   1.000
_cell.angle_alpha   90.00
_cell.angle_beta   90.00
_cell.angle_gamma   90.00
#
_symmetry.space_group_name_H-M   'P 1'
#
loop_
_entity.id
_entity.type
_entity.pdbx_description
1 polymer ?
#
loop_
_entity_poly.entity_id
_entity_poly.type
_entity_poly.pdbx_seq_one_letter_code
_entity_poly.pdbx_strand_id
1 'polypeptide(L)'
;LCQKSMFVVPNHLVGQWAAEYLRLYPSANILVTTKQDFETGNRKKFCGRIATGDYDAVIIGHSQFEKIPMSIERQEQQLMRQLDDIERGIDEVQSSHGEQFTVKQLMKTRKAIMTKLEKLNDTKRKDTVIDFEQLGVDRLFIDESHFYKNLYLYTKMRNVGGIAQTEAQKSSDLFMKCRY
;
A
#
# COMPACT_ATOMS: atom_id res chain seq x y z
N LEU A 1 19.78 -13.35 1.11
CA LEU A 1 18.78 -14.41 1.11
C LEU A 1 17.55 -13.94 1.88
N CYS A 2 16.35 -14.40 1.50
CA CYS A 2 15.10 -14.05 2.13
C CYS A 2 14.98 -14.75 3.49
N GLN A 3 14.63 -14.00 4.55
CA GLN A 3 14.39 -14.56 5.88
C GLN A 3 12.90 -14.70 6.17
N LYS A 4 12.07 -13.71 5.76
CA LYS A 4 10.63 -13.73 5.96
C LYS A 4 9.91 -13.24 4.72
N SER A 5 9.35 -14.17 3.96
CA SER A 5 8.57 -13.85 2.76
C SER A 5 7.08 -13.65 3.08
N MET A 6 6.43 -12.72 2.36
CA MET A 6 4.98 -12.55 2.42
C MET A 6 4.38 -12.75 1.03
N PHE A 7 3.40 -13.64 0.94
CA PHE A 7 2.63 -13.95 -0.26
C PHE A 7 1.24 -13.35 -0.14
N VAL A 8 0.96 -12.35 -0.97
CA VAL A 8 -0.34 -11.66 -1.03
C VAL A 8 -1.12 -12.24 -2.19
N VAL A 9 -2.22 -12.91 -1.88
CA VAL A 9 -2.97 -13.71 -2.85
C VAL A 9 -4.46 -13.37 -2.80
N PRO A 10 -5.26 -13.70 -3.83
CA PRO A 10 -6.71 -13.58 -3.75
C PRO A 10 -7.28 -14.30 -2.53
N ASN A 11 -8.23 -13.69 -1.83
CA ASN A 11 -8.73 -14.19 -0.54
C ASN A 11 -9.23 -15.64 -0.59
N HIS A 12 -9.81 -16.07 -1.71
CA HIS A 12 -10.33 -17.42 -1.89
C HIS A 12 -9.23 -18.46 -2.17
N LEU A 13 -8.03 -18.03 -2.53
CA LEU A 13 -6.89 -18.89 -2.85
C LEU A 13 -5.91 -19.09 -1.67
N VAL A 14 -6.09 -18.38 -0.56
CA VAL A 14 -5.18 -18.43 0.60
C VAL A 14 -4.92 -19.86 1.07
N GLY A 15 -5.98 -20.67 1.20
CA GLY A 15 -5.86 -22.07 1.62
C GLY A 15 -5.15 -22.96 0.59
N GLN A 16 -5.41 -22.73 -0.70
CA GLN A 16 -4.74 -23.45 -1.78
C GLN A 16 -3.25 -23.12 -1.83
N TRP A 17 -2.89 -21.85 -1.74
CA TRP A 17 -1.49 -21.41 -1.69
C TRP A 17 -0.73 -22.04 -0.50
N ALA A 18 -1.38 -22.10 0.67
CA ALA A 18 -0.80 -22.73 1.84
C ALA A 18 -0.53 -24.24 1.62
N ALA A 19 -1.51 -24.95 1.05
CA ALA A 19 -1.37 -26.37 0.74
C ALA A 19 -0.26 -26.66 -0.28
N GLU A 20 -0.20 -25.89 -1.38
CA GLU A 20 0.84 -26.02 -2.40
C GLU A 20 2.24 -25.64 -1.88
N TYR A 21 2.31 -24.60 -1.04
CA TYR A 21 3.58 -24.22 -0.41
C TYR A 21 4.14 -25.34 0.47
N LEU A 22 3.31 -25.93 1.34
CA LEU A 22 3.72 -27.05 2.19
C LEU A 22 3.99 -28.35 1.41
N ARG A 23 3.37 -28.53 0.24
CA ARG A 23 3.69 -29.63 -0.65
C ARG A 23 5.09 -29.52 -1.24
N LEU A 24 5.53 -28.29 -1.56
CA LEU A 24 6.89 -28.02 -2.07
C LEU A 24 7.93 -27.97 -0.95
N TYR A 25 7.54 -27.44 0.21
CA TYR A 25 8.41 -27.25 1.37
C TYR A 25 7.77 -27.82 2.64
N PRO A 26 7.78 -29.16 2.82
CA PRO A 26 7.04 -29.83 3.89
C PRO A 26 7.46 -29.45 5.32
N SER A 27 8.71 -29.01 5.49
CA SER A 27 9.26 -28.59 6.79
C SER A 27 9.13 -27.09 7.06
N ALA A 28 8.54 -26.32 6.14
CA ALA A 28 8.43 -24.89 6.30
C ALA A 28 7.45 -24.50 7.42
N ASN A 29 7.86 -23.53 8.23
CA ASN A 29 7.01 -22.89 9.21
C ASN A 29 6.25 -21.72 8.57
N ILE A 30 4.97 -21.90 8.24
CA ILE A 30 4.16 -20.89 7.57
C ILE A 30 3.07 -20.33 8.47
N LEU A 31 2.78 -19.05 8.31
CA LEU A 31 1.63 -18.39 8.92
C LEU A 31 0.59 -18.10 7.85
N VAL A 32 -0.61 -18.63 8.01
CA VAL A 32 -1.72 -18.45 7.06
C VAL A 32 -2.79 -17.59 7.69
N THR A 33 -3.24 -16.53 6.99
CA THR A 33 -4.28 -15.65 7.51
C THR A 33 -5.67 -16.26 7.40
N THR A 34 -6.48 -16.00 8.41
CA THR A 34 -7.91 -16.30 8.42
C THR A 34 -8.73 -15.00 8.44
N LYS A 35 -10.02 -15.09 8.16
CA LYS A 35 -10.92 -13.93 8.26
C LYS A 35 -10.96 -13.35 9.68
N GLN A 36 -10.90 -14.19 10.69
CA GLN A 36 -10.98 -13.84 12.11
C GLN A 36 -9.75 -13.04 12.59
N ASP A 37 -8.57 -13.27 11.99
CA ASP A 37 -7.34 -12.57 12.35
C ASP A 37 -7.41 -11.05 12.09
N PHE A 38 -8.30 -10.62 11.18
CA PHE A 38 -8.47 -9.19 10.82
C PHE A 38 -9.79 -8.58 11.28
N GLU A 39 -10.50 -9.25 12.20
CA GLU A 39 -11.59 -8.65 12.95
C GLU A 39 -11.07 -7.60 13.95
N THR A 40 -11.98 -6.72 14.38
CA THR A 40 -11.64 -5.66 15.33
C THR A 40 -11.05 -6.26 16.61
N GLY A 41 -9.84 -5.86 16.99
CA GLY A 41 -9.11 -6.38 18.15
C GLY A 41 -8.14 -7.53 17.87
N ASN A 42 -8.35 -8.35 16.85
CA ASN A 42 -7.45 -9.49 16.52
C ASN A 42 -6.28 -9.06 15.62
N ARG A 43 -6.47 -8.04 14.78
CA ARG A 43 -5.46 -7.54 13.84
C ARG A 43 -4.11 -7.22 14.51
N LYS A 44 -4.14 -6.50 15.64
CA LYS A 44 -2.92 -6.17 16.39
C LYS A 44 -2.18 -7.44 16.86
N LYS A 45 -2.93 -8.42 17.36
CA LYS A 45 -2.41 -9.71 17.80
C LYS A 45 -1.77 -10.49 16.65
N PHE A 46 -2.44 -10.50 15.49
CA PHE A 46 -1.96 -11.16 14.29
C PHE A 46 -0.69 -10.48 13.74
N CYS A 47 -0.68 -9.16 13.61
CA CYS A 47 0.53 -8.42 13.21
C CYS A 47 1.69 -8.65 14.21
N GLY A 48 1.39 -8.71 15.51
CA GLY A 48 2.37 -9.09 16.53
C GLY A 48 2.96 -10.47 16.31
N ARG A 49 2.14 -11.47 15.94
CA ARG A 49 2.63 -12.81 15.58
C ARG A 49 3.55 -12.79 14.36
N ILE A 50 3.23 -12.01 13.32
CA ILE A 50 4.12 -11.86 12.16
C ILE A 50 5.44 -11.24 12.59
N ALA A 51 5.40 -10.16 13.37
CA ALA A 51 6.58 -9.42 13.78
C ALA A 51 7.55 -10.26 14.63
N THR A 52 7.01 -11.02 15.58
CA THR A 52 7.82 -11.77 16.58
C THR A 52 8.05 -13.24 16.22
N GLY A 53 7.26 -13.80 15.28
CA GLY A 53 7.37 -15.20 14.90
C GLY A 53 8.47 -15.42 13.87
N ASP A 54 9.10 -16.58 13.95
CA ASP A 54 10.06 -17.08 12.97
C ASP A 54 9.33 -17.91 11.92
N TYR A 55 8.84 -17.23 10.87
CA TYR A 55 8.10 -17.85 9.78
C TYR A 55 8.89 -17.74 8.48
N ASP A 56 9.02 -18.86 7.76
CA ASP A 56 9.58 -18.89 6.41
C ASP A 56 8.68 -18.16 5.41
N ALA A 57 7.38 -18.25 5.62
CA ALA A 57 6.40 -17.57 4.79
C ALA A 57 5.13 -17.15 5.56
N VAL A 58 4.60 -15.99 5.18
CA VAL A 58 3.28 -15.50 5.59
C VAL A 58 2.39 -15.48 4.36
N ILE A 59 1.27 -16.20 4.38
CA ILE A 59 0.29 -16.21 3.28
C ILE A 59 -0.94 -15.42 3.69
N ILE A 60 -1.21 -14.33 2.98
CA ILE A 60 -2.21 -13.33 3.34
C ILE A 60 -3.11 -12.99 2.16
N GLY A 61 -4.40 -12.82 2.41
CA GLY A 61 -5.33 -12.34 1.38
C GLY A 61 -5.21 -10.84 1.11
N HIS A 62 -5.52 -10.42 -0.12
CA HIS A 62 -5.49 -9.00 -0.52
C HIS A 62 -6.22 -8.08 0.47
N SER A 63 -7.44 -8.43 0.86
CA SER A 63 -8.25 -7.60 1.77
C SER A 63 -7.68 -7.51 3.19
N GLN A 64 -6.91 -8.48 3.64
CA GLN A 64 -6.21 -8.45 4.92
C GLN A 64 -4.91 -7.62 4.80
N PHE A 65 -4.17 -7.80 3.72
CA PHE A 65 -2.95 -7.05 3.44
C PHE A 65 -3.20 -5.54 3.36
N GLU A 66 -4.28 -5.12 2.72
CA GLU A 66 -4.72 -3.71 2.64
C GLU A 66 -5.04 -3.08 4.01
N LYS A 67 -5.34 -3.90 5.02
CA LYS A 67 -5.62 -3.43 6.39
C LYS A 67 -4.37 -3.26 7.26
N ILE A 68 -3.20 -3.68 6.81
CA ILE A 68 -1.93 -3.46 7.51
C ILE A 68 -1.43 -2.08 7.09
N PRO A 69 -1.38 -1.08 7.97
CA PRO A 69 -0.99 0.27 7.59
C PRO A 69 0.53 0.38 7.42
N MET A 70 0.97 1.35 6.65
CA MET A 70 2.31 1.92 6.73
C MET A 70 2.40 2.89 7.90
N SER A 71 3.61 3.16 8.41
CA SER A 71 3.81 4.19 9.41
C SER A 71 3.28 5.54 8.95
N ILE A 72 2.81 6.35 9.90
CA ILE A 72 2.24 7.66 9.61
C ILE A 72 3.30 8.56 8.96
N GLU A 73 4.54 8.46 9.40
CA GLU A 73 5.68 9.22 8.87
C GLU A 73 5.90 8.94 7.38
N ARG A 74 5.81 7.67 6.96
CA ARG A 74 5.96 7.31 5.54
C ARG A 74 4.77 7.75 4.70
N GLN A 75 3.56 7.62 5.24
CA GLN A 75 2.36 8.13 4.56
C GLN A 75 2.45 9.64 4.36
N GLU A 76 2.88 10.39 5.38
CA GLU A 76 3.10 11.83 5.31
C GLU A 76 4.16 12.21 4.28
N GLN A 77 5.32 11.55 4.30
CA GLN A 77 6.37 11.76 3.31
C GLN A 77 5.91 11.51 1.87
N GLN A 78 5.12 10.46 1.65
CA GLN A 78 4.59 10.14 0.33
C GLN A 78 3.60 11.23 -0.15
N LEU A 79 2.70 11.69 0.73
CA LEU A 79 1.76 12.76 0.40
C LEU A 79 2.48 14.09 0.13
N MET A 80 3.53 14.41 0.89
CA MET A 80 4.36 15.60 0.64
C MET A 80 5.06 15.53 -0.72
N ARG A 81 5.64 14.39 -1.09
CA ARG A 81 6.24 14.22 -2.42
C ARG A 81 5.22 14.41 -3.55
N GLN A 82 4.02 13.86 -3.39
CA GLN A 82 2.95 14.06 -4.36
C GLN A 82 2.54 15.55 -4.44
N LEU A 83 2.55 16.27 -3.32
CA LEU A 83 2.26 17.69 -3.28
C LEU A 83 3.31 18.50 -4.04
N ASP A 84 4.59 18.24 -3.81
CA ASP A 84 5.71 18.87 -4.50
C ASP A 84 5.67 18.63 -6.02
N ASP A 85 5.32 17.41 -6.43
CA ASP A 85 5.17 17.06 -7.86
C ASP A 85 4.03 17.84 -8.51
N ILE A 86 2.91 18.00 -7.81
CA ILE A 86 1.75 18.77 -8.30
C ILE A 86 2.06 20.28 -8.33
N GLU A 87 2.73 20.82 -7.33
CA GLU A 87 3.11 22.23 -7.29
C GLU A 87 4.07 22.56 -8.43
N ARG A 88 5.09 21.74 -8.65
CA ARG A 88 5.96 21.88 -9.84
C ARG A 88 5.17 21.81 -11.14
N GLY A 89 4.20 20.91 -11.23
CA GLY A 89 3.33 20.79 -12.39
C GLY A 89 2.45 22.02 -12.62
N ILE A 90 1.96 22.66 -11.58
CA ILE A 90 1.19 23.91 -11.68
C ILE A 90 2.09 25.04 -12.21
N ASP A 91 3.29 25.20 -11.65
CA ASP A 91 4.24 26.25 -12.07
C ASP A 91 4.66 26.07 -13.53
N GLU A 92 4.91 24.85 -13.97
CA GLU A 92 5.26 24.56 -15.35
C GLU A 92 4.11 24.86 -16.34
N VAL A 93 2.86 24.50 -15.98
CA VAL A 93 1.71 24.78 -16.85
C VAL A 93 1.42 26.28 -16.90
N GLN A 94 1.59 27.01 -15.80
CA GLN A 94 1.41 28.45 -15.76
C GLN A 94 2.49 29.19 -16.59
N SER A 95 3.75 28.78 -16.47
CA SER A 95 4.86 29.39 -17.22
C SER A 95 4.80 29.10 -18.72
N SER A 96 4.25 27.96 -19.13
CA SER A 96 4.09 27.59 -20.54
C SER A 96 2.79 28.09 -21.20
N HIS A 97 2.03 28.99 -20.55
CA HIS A 97 0.70 29.43 -21.01
C HIS A 97 -0.26 28.27 -21.31
N GLY A 98 -0.14 27.18 -20.54
CA GLY A 98 -0.97 25.98 -20.68
C GLY A 98 -2.44 26.21 -20.34
N GLU A 99 -3.29 25.26 -20.73
CA GLU A 99 -4.74 25.38 -20.55
C GLU A 99 -5.16 25.57 -19.09
N GLN A 100 -5.95 26.60 -18.81
CA GLN A 100 -6.50 26.89 -17.47
C GLN A 100 -7.27 25.71 -16.84
N PHE A 101 -7.85 24.84 -17.67
CA PHE A 101 -8.53 23.63 -17.21
C PHE A 101 -7.57 22.68 -16.48
N THR A 102 -6.35 22.51 -16.98
CA THR A 102 -5.33 21.65 -16.36
C THR A 102 -4.90 22.21 -15.00
N VAL A 103 -4.71 23.52 -14.89
CA VAL A 103 -4.38 24.17 -13.61
C VAL A 103 -5.48 23.96 -12.58
N LYS A 104 -6.75 24.12 -12.95
CA LYS A 104 -7.89 23.87 -12.05
C LYS A 104 -7.94 22.42 -11.55
N GLN A 105 -7.64 21.45 -12.42
CA GLN A 105 -7.60 20.04 -12.04
C GLN A 105 -6.46 19.75 -11.06
N LEU A 106 -5.27 20.28 -11.31
CA LEU A 106 -4.12 20.15 -10.42
C LEU A 106 -4.39 20.79 -9.04
N MET A 107 -5.00 21.97 -9.02
CA MET A 107 -5.40 22.64 -7.76
C MET A 107 -6.43 21.82 -6.98
N LYS A 108 -7.38 21.15 -7.65
CA LYS A 108 -8.33 20.23 -7.00
C LYS A 108 -7.59 19.04 -6.37
N THR A 109 -6.64 18.45 -7.06
CA THR A 109 -5.84 17.33 -6.56
C THR A 109 -4.97 17.77 -5.37
N ARG A 110 -4.32 18.95 -5.48
CA ARG A 110 -3.57 19.58 -4.37
C ARG A 110 -4.42 19.71 -3.11
N LYS A 111 -5.62 20.25 -3.23
CA LYS A 111 -6.55 20.40 -2.10
C LYS A 111 -6.92 19.03 -1.49
N ALA A 112 -7.16 18.01 -2.31
CA ALA A 112 -7.47 16.67 -1.82
C ALA A 112 -6.30 16.05 -1.04
N ILE A 113 -5.04 16.25 -1.47
CA ILE A 113 -3.85 15.79 -0.76
C ILE A 113 -3.68 16.52 0.57
N MET A 114 -3.86 17.83 0.60
CA MET A 114 -3.81 18.62 1.84
C MET A 114 -4.84 18.13 2.87
N THR A 115 -6.07 17.86 2.44
CA THR A 115 -7.11 17.28 3.33
C THR A 115 -6.72 15.89 3.84
N LYS A 116 -6.03 15.07 3.02
CA LYS A 116 -5.50 13.76 3.47
C LYS A 116 -4.41 13.95 4.54
N LEU A 117 -3.50 14.92 4.36
CA LEU A 117 -2.45 15.24 5.34
C LEU A 117 -3.03 15.71 6.68
N GLU A 118 -4.03 16.58 6.66
CA GLU A 118 -4.72 17.04 7.87
C GLU A 118 -5.34 15.86 8.63
N LYS A 119 -6.08 14.98 7.94
CA LYS A 119 -6.68 13.79 8.54
C LYS A 119 -5.64 12.83 9.11
N LEU A 120 -4.49 12.67 8.43
CA LEU A 120 -3.41 11.82 8.89
C LEU A 120 -2.82 12.35 10.21
N ASN A 121 -2.64 13.66 10.32
CA ASN A 121 -2.15 14.30 11.55
C ASN A 121 -3.12 14.16 12.73
N ASP A 122 -4.42 14.19 12.47
CA ASP A 122 -5.44 13.93 13.51
C ASP A 122 -5.42 12.46 13.99
N THR A 123 -5.06 11.53 13.11
CA THR A 123 -4.97 10.10 13.43
C THR A 123 -3.73 9.77 14.25
N LYS A 124 -2.63 10.52 14.14
CA LYS A 124 -1.40 10.37 14.97
C LYS A 124 -1.68 10.27 16.48
N ARG A 125 -2.81 10.79 16.93
CA ARG A 125 -3.19 10.82 18.35
C ARG A 125 -3.89 9.55 18.85
N LYS A 126 -4.25 8.60 17.99
CA LYS A 126 -5.22 7.53 18.35
C LYS A 126 -4.74 6.09 18.22
N ASP A 127 -3.69 5.76 17.45
CA ASP A 127 -3.40 4.36 17.12
C ASP A 127 -2.00 3.87 17.47
N THR A 128 -1.96 2.86 18.35
CA THR A 128 -0.85 1.92 18.54
C THR A 128 -1.09 0.66 17.69
N VAL A 129 -1.13 0.79 16.38
CA VAL A 129 -1.20 -0.35 15.46
C VAL A 129 0.24 -0.71 15.06
N ILE A 130 0.53 -2.00 14.90
CA ILE A 130 1.81 -2.46 14.34
C ILE A 130 1.80 -2.16 12.85
N ASP A 131 2.76 -1.36 12.39
CA ASP A 131 2.92 -0.95 11.02
C ASP A 131 3.61 -2.02 10.19
N PHE A 132 3.47 -1.96 8.86
CA PHE A 132 4.05 -2.93 7.95
C PHE A 132 5.58 -3.07 8.13
N GLU A 133 6.27 -1.95 8.37
CA GLU A 133 7.71 -1.90 8.61
C GLU A 133 8.15 -2.74 9.82
N GLN A 134 7.29 -2.85 10.82
CA GLN A 134 7.57 -3.60 12.05
C GLN A 134 7.36 -5.11 11.90
N LEU A 135 6.79 -5.56 10.78
CA LEU A 135 6.54 -7.00 10.55
C LEU A 135 7.82 -7.78 10.25
N GLY A 136 8.88 -7.09 9.81
CA GLY A 136 10.14 -7.72 9.44
C GLY A 136 10.07 -8.54 8.14
N VAL A 137 9.12 -8.22 7.26
CA VAL A 137 9.00 -8.84 5.94
C VAL A 137 10.07 -8.27 5.02
N ASP A 138 10.89 -9.12 4.42
CA ASP A 138 11.99 -8.74 3.54
C ASP A 138 11.75 -9.08 2.06
N ARG A 139 10.70 -9.84 1.76
CA ARG A 139 10.28 -10.13 0.38
C ARG A 139 8.76 -10.18 0.29
N LEU A 140 8.25 -9.50 -0.72
CA LEU A 140 6.83 -9.41 -1.01
C LEU A 140 6.54 -10.04 -2.38
N PHE A 141 5.66 -11.04 -2.41
CA PHE A 141 5.17 -11.71 -3.62
C PHE A 141 3.68 -11.44 -3.74
N ILE A 142 3.24 -10.88 -4.87
CA ILE A 142 1.85 -10.47 -5.05
C ILE A 142 1.28 -11.18 -6.28
N ASP A 143 0.37 -12.08 -6.02
CA ASP A 143 -0.43 -12.70 -7.07
C ASP A 143 -1.54 -11.74 -7.51
N GLU A 144 -1.92 -11.78 -8.79
CA GLU A 144 -2.94 -10.90 -9.36
C GLU A 144 -2.67 -9.41 -9.12
N SER A 145 -1.42 -8.98 -9.27
CA SER A 145 -0.97 -7.59 -9.01
C SER A 145 -1.73 -6.53 -9.82
N HIS A 146 -2.44 -6.93 -10.88
CA HIS A 146 -3.28 -6.04 -11.67
C HIS A 146 -4.42 -5.37 -10.86
N PHE A 147 -4.79 -5.90 -9.69
CA PHE A 147 -5.73 -5.24 -8.77
C PHE A 147 -5.21 -3.90 -8.23
N TYR A 148 -3.91 -3.64 -8.31
CA TYR A 148 -3.23 -2.44 -7.80
C TYR A 148 -2.79 -1.47 -8.91
N LYS A 149 -3.34 -1.57 -10.12
CA LYS A 149 -2.91 -0.83 -11.32
C LYS A 149 -3.12 0.68 -11.29
N ASN A 150 -4.03 1.20 -10.45
CA ASN A 150 -4.40 2.61 -10.44
C ASN A 150 -3.53 3.42 -9.46
N LEU A 151 -2.23 3.45 -9.68
CA LEU A 151 -1.33 4.35 -8.97
C LEU A 151 -1.41 5.74 -9.61
N TYR A 152 -1.57 6.78 -8.77
CA TYR A 152 -1.50 8.14 -9.27
C TYR A 152 -0.08 8.45 -9.78
N LEU A 153 0.00 8.86 -11.02
CA LEU A 153 1.22 9.33 -11.65
C LEU A 153 0.94 10.70 -12.27
N TYR A 154 1.67 11.71 -11.80
CA TYR A 154 1.67 12.99 -12.51
C TYR A 154 2.38 12.82 -13.86
N THR A 155 1.68 13.12 -14.95
CA THR A 155 2.25 13.09 -16.30
C THR A 155 1.68 14.25 -17.12
N LYS A 156 2.53 14.84 -17.96
CA LYS A 156 2.12 15.84 -18.97
C LYS A 156 1.36 15.21 -20.13
N MET A 157 1.46 13.88 -20.30
CA MET A 157 0.76 13.16 -21.34
C MET A 157 -0.71 12.96 -20.96
N ARG A 158 -1.62 13.40 -21.84
CA ARG A 158 -3.06 13.20 -21.70
C ARG A 158 -3.49 11.98 -22.51
N ASN A 159 -4.51 11.27 -22.00
CA ASN A 159 -5.15 10.15 -22.71
C ASN A 159 -4.19 9.02 -23.13
N VAL A 160 -3.17 8.74 -22.32
CA VAL A 160 -2.33 7.57 -22.54
C VAL A 160 -3.07 6.34 -22.09
N GLY A 161 -3.32 5.41 -23.02
CA GLY A 161 -3.98 4.14 -22.69
C GLY A 161 -3.20 3.39 -21.60
N GLY A 162 -3.92 2.93 -20.57
CA GLY A 162 -3.33 2.18 -19.46
C GLY A 162 -2.79 3.00 -18.30
N ILE A 163 -2.68 4.34 -18.43
CA ILE A 163 -2.28 5.22 -17.32
C ILE A 163 -3.53 5.89 -16.74
N ALA A 164 -3.95 5.43 -15.55
CA ALA A 164 -5.07 6.04 -14.87
C ALA A 164 -4.64 7.32 -14.16
N GLN A 165 -5.38 8.41 -14.37
CA GLN A 165 -5.21 9.67 -13.62
C GLN A 165 -5.95 9.66 -12.28
N THR A 166 -6.60 8.54 -11.94
CA THR A 166 -7.32 8.37 -10.67
C THR A 166 -6.50 7.50 -9.74
N GLU A 167 -6.29 8.00 -8.53
CA GLU A 167 -5.60 7.25 -7.48
C GLU A 167 -6.57 6.27 -6.81
N ALA A 168 -6.15 4.99 -6.70
CA ALA A 168 -6.75 4.04 -5.79
C ALA A 168 -5.89 3.95 -4.53
N GLN A 169 -6.49 4.14 -3.36
CA GLN A 169 -5.78 4.11 -2.07
C GLN A 169 -4.93 2.83 -1.89
N LYS A 170 -5.47 1.67 -2.30
CA LYS A 170 -4.75 0.40 -2.25
C LYS A 170 -3.49 0.35 -3.12
N SER A 171 -3.50 1.04 -4.26
CA SER A 171 -2.33 1.09 -5.16
C SER A 171 -1.23 1.96 -4.58
N SER A 172 -1.58 3.09 -3.96
CA SER A 172 -0.64 3.95 -3.24
C SER A 172 -0.09 3.27 -1.99
N ASP A 173 -0.92 2.52 -1.26
CA ASP A 173 -0.50 1.72 -0.11
C ASP A 173 0.50 0.63 -0.50
N LEU A 174 0.19 -0.14 -1.55
CA LEU A 174 1.13 -1.14 -2.09
C LEU A 174 2.44 -0.49 -2.55
N PHE A 175 2.37 0.63 -3.26
CA PHE A 175 3.55 1.35 -3.72
C PHE A 175 4.49 1.73 -2.56
N MET A 176 3.92 2.23 -1.45
CA MET A 176 4.70 2.54 -0.25
C MET A 176 5.35 1.29 0.35
N LYS A 177 4.61 0.17 0.43
CA LYS A 177 5.11 -1.11 0.95
C LYS A 177 6.24 -1.70 0.09
N CYS A 178 6.15 -1.56 -1.23
CA CYS A 178 7.20 -2.02 -2.15
C CYS A 178 8.46 -1.14 -2.13
N ARG A 179 8.37 0.10 -1.66
CA ARG A 179 9.50 1.03 -1.55
C ARG A 179 10.16 1.05 -0.18
N TYR A 180 9.63 0.30 0.72
CA TYR A 180 10.21 0.07 2.03
C TYR A 180 11.36 -0.92 1.94
#